data_27de0925e8a310c336a759788deb5119
#
_entry.id   27de0925e8a310c336a759788deb5119
#
_cell.length_a   1.000
_cell.length_b   1.000
_cell.length_c   1.000
_cell.angle_alpha   90.00
_cell.angle_beta   90.00
_cell.angle_gamma   90.00
#
_symmetry.space_group_name_H-M   'P 1'
#
loop_
_entity.id
_entity.type
_entity.pdbx_description
1 polymer ?
#
loop_
_entity_poly.entity_id
_entity_poly.type
_entity_poly.pdbx_seq_one_letter_code
_entity_poly.pdbx_strand_id
1 'polypeptide(L)'
;MSEAEQPEEAEKTIYERDKTAKEPQPSADTPKAPIKPKPKIKKAFVATKKTFTTDKPMEHRVRNIRMTSIESAKMIWETLNDFQNELAQQEMDDPDKPFHDWEKTEKFFIRLAKKYSACMSKNLGGSLGWIYQGMDIAPQTMDQELIDNILKAEKFKIQEPIKSKLGFHIVMVCESQIHIPREKFVVEEKPPLF
;
A
#
# COMPACT_ATOMS: atom_id res chain seq x y z
N MET A 1 47.44 32.42 29.75
CA MET A 1 47.78 31.23 30.54
C MET A 1 46.69 30.26 30.26
N SER A 2 46.87 29.31 29.57
CA SER A 2 47.65 28.15 29.19
C SER A 2 46.74 27.33 28.32
N GLU A 3 47.12 27.09 27.10
CA GLU A 3 47.70 25.82 26.52
C GLU A 3 46.57 24.83 26.23
N ALA A 4 46.20 24.64 24.98
CA ALA A 4 46.79 23.84 23.90
C ALA A 4 47.14 22.43 24.32
N GLU A 5 46.39 21.48 23.73
CA GLU A 5 46.96 20.21 23.29
C GLU A 5 46.00 19.46 22.33
N GLN A 6 46.52 19.31 21.11
CA GLN A 6 46.14 18.18 20.25
C GLN A 6 47.05 17.01 20.63
N PRO A 7 46.62 15.78 20.44
CA PRO A 7 47.35 14.84 19.60
C PRO A 7 46.37 13.97 18.78
N GLU A 8 46.73 13.43 17.75
CA GLU A 8 47.77 12.59 17.24
C GLU A 8 47.18 11.69 16.13
N GLU A 9 47.83 11.74 15.01
CA GLU A 9 47.61 10.86 13.87
C GLU A 9 47.95 9.40 14.24
N ALA A 10 47.17 8.44 13.77
CA ALA A 10 47.57 7.04 13.66
C ALA A 10 47.28 6.52 12.27
N GLU A 11 48.32 6.56 11.47
CA GLU A 11 48.95 5.55 10.61
C GLU A 11 48.07 4.62 9.79
N LYS A 12 48.17 4.86 8.48
CA LYS A 12 47.87 3.97 7.38
C LYS A 12 48.83 2.78 7.37
N THR A 13 48.35 1.57 7.44
CA THR A 13 49.10 0.40 6.99
C THR A 13 48.58 -0.05 5.62
N ILE A 14 49.38 0.20 4.64
CA ILE A 14 49.26 -0.28 3.26
C ILE A 14 49.75 -1.72 3.25
N TYR A 15 48.88 -2.65 2.85
CA TYR A 15 49.29 -4.01 2.53
C TYR A 15 49.49 -4.09 1.00
N GLU A 16 50.74 -3.97 0.59
CA GLU A 16 51.23 -4.39 -0.73
C GLU A 16 51.27 -5.92 -0.79
N ARG A 17 50.62 -6.48 -1.76
CA ARG A 17 50.75 -7.90 -2.09
C ARG A 17 51.37 -8.02 -3.47
N ASP A 18 52.58 -8.57 -3.45
CA ASP A 18 53.45 -8.89 -4.54
C ASP A 18 52.81 -9.66 -5.68
N LYS A 19 53.01 -9.16 -6.89
CA LYS A 19 52.81 -9.86 -8.17
C LYS A 19 54.08 -10.60 -8.54
N THR A 20 54.13 -11.91 -8.35
CA THR A 20 54.99 -12.79 -9.16
C THR A 20 54.53 -14.23 -9.04
N ALA A 21 53.90 -14.76 -10.08
CA ALA A 21 53.92 -16.18 -10.43
C ALA A 21 53.36 -16.39 -11.84
N LYS A 22 54.29 -16.52 -12.78
CA LYS A 22 54.45 -17.53 -13.80
C LYS A 22 53.19 -18.19 -14.37
N GLU A 23 52.96 -17.96 -15.66
CA GLU A 23 52.22 -18.81 -16.57
C GLU A 23 52.84 -20.23 -16.67
N PRO A 24 52.02 -21.27 -16.75
CA PRO A 24 52.42 -22.53 -17.40
C PRO A 24 51.67 -22.69 -18.73
N GLN A 25 52.43 -23.03 -19.75
CA GLN A 25 51.99 -23.36 -21.11
C GLN A 25 51.13 -24.68 -21.14
N PRO A 26 50.34 -24.88 -22.22
CA PRO A 26 49.37 -25.94 -22.30
C PRO A 26 50.05 -27.26 -22.70
N SER A 27 49.82 -28.33 -21.94
CA SER A 27 50.02 -29.71 -22.34
C SER A 27 48.73 -30.31 -22.83
N ALA A 28 48.83 -30.90 -24.01
CA ALA A 28 47.77 -31.62 -24.71
C ALA A 28 47.31 -32.88 -23.95
N ASP A 29 46.12 -33.34 -24.33
CA ASP A 29 45.48 -34.63 -24.02
C ASP A 29 44.88 -34.82 -22.62
N THR A 30 43.58 -34.44 -22.55
CA THR A 30 42.66 -35.09 -21.65
C THR A 30 41.31 -35.37 -22.35
N PRO A 31 40.72 -36.55 -22.22
CA PRO A 31 39.51 -36.97 -22.98
C PRO A 31 38.31 -36.15 -22.51
N LYS A 32 37.53 -35.66 -23.48
CA LYS A 32 36.30 -34.93 -23.27
C LYS A 32 35.30 -35.75 -22.45
N ALA A 33 35.04 -35.31 -21.24
CA ALA A 33 33.93 -35.83 -20.44
C ALA A 33 32.58 -35.53 -21.12
N PRO A 34 31.57 -36.42 -20.98
CA PRO A 34 30.27 -36.22 -21.63
C PRO A 34 29.56 -35.00 -21.14
N ILE A 35 29.16 -34.15 -22.10
CA ILE A 35 28.41 -32.91 -21.84
C ILE A 35 27.07 -33.29 -21.21
N LYS A 36 26.91 -32.99 -19.92
CA LYS A 36 25.60 -33.11 -19.25
C LYS A 36 24.63 -32.17 -19.93
N PRO A 37 23.41 -32.59 -20.30
CA PRO A 37 22.43 -31.73 -20.92
C PRO A 37 22.08 -30.57 -19.96
N LYS A 38 22.14 -29.35 -20.45
CA LYS A 38 21.74 -28.14 -19.69
C LYS A 38 20.30 -28.31 -19.21
N PRO A 39 19.98 -28.02 -17.94
CA PRO A 39 18.62 -28.12 -17.44
C PRO A 39 17.74 -27.17 -18.27
N LYS A 40 16.68 -27.69 -18.86
CA LYS A 40 15.66 -26.91 -19.55
C LYS A 40 15.04 -25.99 -18.50
N ILE A 41 15.29 -24.68 -18.62
CA ILE A 41 14.65 -23.65 -17.81
C ILE A 41 13.15 -23.80 -18.06
N LYS A 42 12.43 -24.34 -17.08
CA LYS A 42 10.98 -24.34 -17.10
C LYS A 42 10.57 -22.87 -17.11
N LYS A 43 9.92 -22.40 -18.19
CA LYS A 43 9.36 -21.07 -18.28
C LYS A 43 8.51 -20.89 -17.02
N ALA A 44 8.91 -19.96 -16.14
CA ALA A 44 8.14 -19.62 -14.98
C ALA A 44 6.75 -19.21 -15.47
N PHE A 45 5.73 -19.85 -14.94
CA PHE A 45 4.34 -19.52 -15.23
C PHE A 45 4.09 -18.13 -14.64
N VAL A 46 4.21 -17.11 -15.47
CA VAL A 46 3.79 -15.77 -15.09
C VAL A 46 2.28 -15.83 -14.98
N ALA A 47 1.80 -15.98 -13.76
CA ALA A 47 0.39 -15.86 -13.46
C ALA A 47 -0.01 -14.41 -13.80
N THR A 48 -0.52 -14.22 -15.02
CA THR A 48 -1.20 -12.98 -15.35
C THR A 48 -2.36 -12.87 -14.37
N LYS A 49 -2.29 -11.87 -13.48
CA LYS A 49 -3.40 -11.52 -12.59
C LYS A 49 -4.59 -11.20 -13.50
N LYS A 50 -5.45 -12.19 -13.75
CA LYS A 50 -6.73 -11.94 -14.39
C LYS A 50 -7.52 -11.11 -13.39
N THR A 51 -7.65 -9.83 -13.66
CA THR A 51 -8.63 -8.99 -12.99
C THR A 51 -9.99 -9.54 -13.40
N PHE A 52 -10.63 -10.28 -12.49
CA PHE A 52 -12.00 -10.72 -12.69
C PHE A 52 -12.87 -9.47 -12.57
N THR A 53 -13.25 -8.88 -13.69
CA THR A 53 -14.32 -7.90 -13.75
C THR A 53 -15.60 -8.68 -13.49
N THR A 54 -16.11 -8.60 -12.28
CA THR A 54 -17.42 -9.18 -11.95
C THR A 54 -18.46 -8.12 -12.22
N ASP A 55 -19.52 -8.47 -12.96
CA ASP A 55 -20.72 -7.60 -13.16
C ASP A 55 -21.57 -7.46 -11.89
N LYS A 56 -21.16 -8.13 -10.80
CA LYS A 56 -21.86 -8.06 -9.53
C LYS A 56 -21.56 -6.75 -8.82
N PRO A 57 -22.53 -6.15 -8.14
CA PRO A 57 -22.29 -4.95 -7.36
C PRO A 57 -21.23 -5.20 -6.29
N MET A 58 -20.31 -4.26 -6.18
CA MET A 58 -19.21 -4.33 -5.21
C MET A 58 -19.50 -3.44 -4.01
N GLU A 59 -18.99 -3.83 -2.86
CA GLU A 59 -18.90 -2.95 -1.69
C GLU A 59 -17.47 -2.82 -1.23
N HIS A 60 -17.12 -1.63 -0.74
CA HIS A 60 -15.78 -1.28 -0.29
C HIS A 60 -15.79 -0.84 1.17
N ARG A 61 -14.90 -1.41 1.97
CA ARG A 61 -14.60 -0.89 3.31
C ARG A 61 -13.62 0.27 3.15
N VAL A 62 -14.02 1.46 3.57
CA VAL A 62 -13.37 2.71 3.20
C VAL A 62 -12.97 3.53 4.42
N ARG A 63 -11.82 4.20 4.31
CA ARG A 63 -11.40 5.30 5.18
C ARG A 63 -11.34 6.60 4.40
N ASN A 64 -11.63 7.70 5.07
CA ASN A 64 -11.71 9.03 4.49
C ASN A 64 -11.04 10.07 5.39
N ILE A 65 -10.24 10.94 4.78
CA ILE A 65 -9.76 12.17 5.40
C ILE A 65 -10.43 13.34 4.67
N ARG A 66 -11.22 14.14 5.39
CA ARG A 66 -11.83 15.33 4.83
C ARG A 66 -11.03 16.57 5.24
N MET A 67 -10.69 17.39 4.25
CA MET A 67 -9.99 18.65 4.41
C MET A 67 -10.82 19.80 3.86
N THR A 68 -10.62 21.00 4.39
CA THR A 68 -11.31 22.21 3.92
C THR A 68 -10.56 22.89 2.76
N SER A 69 -9.23 22.70 2.68
CA SER A 69 -8.38 23.29 1.65
C SER A 69 -7.80 22.19 0.75
N ILE A 70 -7.72 22.49 -0.55
CA ILE A 70 -7.11 21.57 -1.55
C ILE A 70 -5.60 21.44 -1.31
N GLU A 71 -4.91 22.50 -0.91
CA GLU A 71 -3.47 22.48 -0.66
C GLU A 71 -3.15 21.53 0.49
N SER A 72 -3.92 21.62 1.59
CA SER A 72 -3.77 20.72 2.73
C SER A 72 -4.09 19.26 2.34
N ALA A 73 -5.10 19.05 1.49
CA ALA A 73 -5.44 17.70 1.02
C ALA A 73 -4.34 17.13 0.14
N LYS A 74 -3.77 17.91 -0.78
CA LYS A 74 -2.64 17.49 -1.62
C LYS A 74 -1.41 17.14 -0.78
N MET A 75 -1.06 17.98 0.19
CA MET A 75 0.08 17.73 1.08
C MET A 75 -0.06 16.39 1.83
N ILE A 76 -1.25 16.09 2.35
CA ILE A 76 -1.50 14.80 3.04
C ILE A 76 -1.47 13.65 2.04
N TRP A 77 -2.02 13.82 0.85
CA TRP A 77 -2.00 12.82 -0.20
C TRP A 77 -0.57 12.49 -0.67
N GLU A 78 0.26 13.52 -0.89
CA GLU A 78 1.69 13.38 -1.21
C GLU A 78 2.43 12.64 -0.09
N THR A 79 2.22 13.03 1.16
CA THR A 79 2.81 12.34 2.33
C THR A 79 2.44 10.84 2.39
N LEU A 80 1.21 10.49 2.02
CA LEU A 80 0.75 9.10 1.98
C LEU A 80 1.39 8.33 0.82
N ASN A 81 1.51 8.95 -0.35
CA ASN A 81 2.17 8.34 -1.51
C ASN A 81 3.66 8.14 -1.28
N ASP A 82 4.34 9.14 -0.70
CA ASP A 82 5.75 9.03 -0.35
C ASP A 82 5.99 7.87 0.61
N PHE A 83 5.16 7.74 1.64
CA PHE A 83 5.21 6.60 2.55
C PHE A 83 4.98 5.25 1.85
N GLN A 84 4.02 5.18 0.91
CA GLN A 84 3.82 3.96 0.10
C GLN A 84 5.04 3.64 -0.76
N ASN A 85 5.64 4.66 -1.39
CA ASN A 85 6.83 4.50 -2.21
C ASN A 85 8.03 4.04 -1.39
N GLU A 86 8.23 4.57 -0.17
CA GLU A 86 9.28 4.13 0.75
C GLU A 86 9.10 2.65 1.12
N LEU A 87 7.87 2.21 1.42
CA LEU A 87 7.59 0.80 1.71
C LEU A 87 7.83 -0.10 0.48
N ALA A 88 7.47 0.37 -0.71
CA ALA A 88 7.68 -0.38 -1.94
C ALA A 88 9.18 -0.58 -2.27
N GLN A 89 10.03 0.41 -1.94
CA GLN A 89 11.48 0.35 -2.15
C GLN A 89 12.20 -0.59 -1.18
N GLN A 90 11.59 -0.93 -0.05
CA GLN A 90 12.17 -1.91 0.88
C GLN A 90 12.15 -3.29 0.23
N GLU A 91 13.32 -3.80 -0.14
CA GLU A 91 13.46 -5.17 -0.64
C GLU A 91 13.21 -6.14 0.52
N MET A 92 12.09 -6.86 0.44
CA MET A 92 11.78 -8.00 1.30
C MET A 92 11.33 -9.15 0.41
N ASP A 93 11.93 -10.29 0.60
CA ASP A 93 11.59 -11.53 -0.13
C ASP A 93 10.37 -12.19 0.54
N ASP A 94 9.27 -11.43 0.60
CA ASP A 94 8.01 -11.84 1.21
C ASP A 94 6.89 -11.79 0.17
N PRO A 95 6.25 -12.92 -0.14
CA PRO A 95 5.14 -12.98 -1.10
C PRO A 95 3.93 -12.14 -0.66
N ASP A 96 3.76 -11.95 0.64
CA ASP A 96 2.65 -11.19 1.22
C ASP A 96 3.00 -9.71 1.47
N LYS A 97 4.20 -9.27 1.06
CA LYS A 97 4.66 -7.88 1.20
C LYS A 97 3.60 -6.83 0.81
N PRO A 98 2.88 -6.95 -0.33
CA PRO A 98 1.88 -5.94 -0.70
C PRO A 98 0.77 -5.76 0.35
N PHE A 99 0.37 -6.84 1.03
CA PHE A 99 -0.64 -6.79 2.09
C PHE A 99 -0.08 -6.15 3.36
N HIS A 100 1.13 -6.52 3.75
CA HIS A 100 1.80 -5.94 4.92
C HIS A 100 2.08 -4.45 4.73
N ASP A 101 2.49 -4.04 3.54
CA ASP A 101 2.74 -2.64 3.23
C ASP A 101 1.42 -1.84 3.20
N TRP A 102 0.34 -2.45 2.70
CA TRP A 102 -0.99 -1.84 2.74
C TRP A 102 -1.52 -1.68 4.17
N GLU A 103 -1.31 -2.68 5.02
CA GLU A 103 -1.67 -2.60 6.44
C GLU A 103 -0.89 -1.49 7.17
N LYS A 104 0.42 -1.36 6.90
CA LYS A 104 1.24 -0.26 7.42
C LYS A 104 0.72 1.10 6.94
N THR A 105 0.36 1.18 5.66
CA THR A 105 -0.24 2.38 5.06
C THR A 105 -1.59 2.71 5.71
N GLU A 106 -2.44 1.71 5.98
CA GLU A 106 -3.70 1.92 6.70
C GLU A 106 -3.46 2.46 8.11
N LYS A 107 -2.50 1.90 8.85
CA LYS A 107 -2.12 2.40 10.19
C LYS A 107 -1.62 3.85 10.13
N PHE A 108 -0.88 4.19 9.10
CA PHE A 108 -0.41 5.56 8.89
C PHE A 108 -1.57 6.51 8.53
N PHE A 109 -2.46 6.09 7.63
CA PHE A 109 -3.67 6.82 7.28
C PHE A 109 -4.55 7.12 8.50
N ILE A 110 -4.76 6.13 9.38
CA ILE A 110 -5.51 6.30 10.64
C ILE A 110 -4.92 7.41 11.51
N ARG A 111 -3.59 7.46 11.63
CA ARG A 111 -2.90 8.52 12.40
C ARG A 111 -3.13 9.91 11.80
N LEU A 112 -3.02 10.02 10.47
CA LEU A 112 -3.27 11.28 9.77
C LEU A 112 -4.75 11.69 9.86
N ALA A 113 -5.68 10.74 9.71
CA ALA A 113 -7.10 10.99 9.86
C ALA A 113 -7.45 11.54 11.26
N LYS A 114 -6.95 10.90 12.30
CA LYS A 114 -7.14 11.35 13.69
C LYS A 114 -6.56 12.73 13.96
N LYS A 115 -5.48 13.11 13.29
CA LYS A 115 -4.81 14.39 13.51
C LYS A 115 -5.45 15.51 12.70
N TYR A 116 -5.70 15.28 11.43
CA TYR A 116 -5.99 16.36 10.47
C TYR A 116 -7.42 16.36 9.90
N SER A 117 -8.15 15.24 9.93
CA SER A 117 -9.48 15.18 9.31
C SER A 117 -10.48 16.12 9.98
N ALA A 118 -11.27 16.81 9.17
CA ALA A 118 -12.44 17.58 9.59
C ALA A 118 -13.76 16.76 9.54
N CYS A 119 -13.69 15.45 9.26
CA CYS A 119 -14.84 14.56 9.20
C CYS A 119 -15.28 14.12 10.60
N MET A 120 -16.57 13.79 10.75
CA MET A 120 -17.09 13.21 12.00
C MET A 120 -16.44 11.86 12.35
N SER A 121 -16.00 11.10 11.32
CA SER A 121 -15.28 9.83 11.50
C SER A 121 -13.82 9.99 11.96
N LYS A 122 -13.35 11.21 12.22
CA LYS A 122 -11.97 11.52 12.66
C LYS A 122 -11.50 10.60 13.79
N ASN A 123 -12.30 10.47 14.85
CA ASN A 123 -11.95 9.69 16.04
C ASN A 123 -11.87 8.18 15.75
N LEU A 124 -12.59 7.71 14.73
CA LEU A 124 -12.54 6.33 14.22
C LEU A 124 -11.42 6.13 13.17
N GLY A 125 -10.49 7.08 13.05
CA GLY A 125 -9.42 7.03 12.06
C GLY A 125 -9.93 7.13 10.62
N GLY A 126 -10.99 7.90 10.42
CA GLY A 126 -11.61 8.12 9.11
C GLY A 126 -12.48 6.98 8.61
N SER A 127 -12.78 5.96 9.42
CA SER A 127 -13.62 4.83 8.98
C SER A 127 -15.03 5.28 8.62
N LEU A 128 -15.48 4.89 7.41
CA LEU A 128 -16.85 5.10 6.92
C LEU A 128 -17.65 3.79 6.88
N GLY A 129 -17.00 2.64 7.16
CA GLY A 129 -17.60 1.33 7.02
C GLY A 129 -17.66 0.84 5.58
N TRP A 130 -18.64 -0.02 5.29
CA TRP A 130 -18.87 -0.57 3.97
C TRP A 130 -19.75 0.35 3.14
N ILE A 131 -19.26 0.71 1.96
CA ILE A 131 -19.93 1.60 1.00
C ILE A 131 -20.34 0.76 -0.21
N TYR A 132 -21.61 0.86 -0.61
CA TYR A 132 -22.16 0.19 -1.78
C TYR A 132 -23.11 1.12 -2.54
N GLN A 133 -23.41 0.77 -3.78
CA GLN A 133 -24.28 1.56 -4.64
C GLN A 133 -25.72 1.57 -4.10
N GLY A 134 -26.33 2.76 -4.03
CA GLY A 134 -27.69 2.93 -3.53
C GLY A 134 -27.81 2.93 -2.00
N MET A 135 -26.69 3.02 -1.29
CA MET A 135 -26.68 3.15 0.16
C MET A 135 -27.31 4.48 0.58
N ASP A 136 -28.20 4.42 1.59
CA ASP A 136 -28.76 5.63 2.20
C ASP A 136 -27.76 6.20 3.21
N ILE A 137 -27.23 7.37 2.93
CA ILE A 137 -26.20 8.02 3.73
C ILE A 137 -26.65 9.43 4.11
N ALA A 138 -26.36 9.79 5.36
CA ALA A 138 -26.60 11.14 5.82
C ALA A 138 -25.82 12.17 4.96
N PRO A 139 -26.46 13.19 4.40
CA PRO A 139 -25.85 14.18 3.49
C PRO A 139 -24.65 14.93 4.11
N GLN A 140 -24.58 14.95 5.44
CA GLN A 140 -23.48 15.60 6.18
C GLN A 140 -22.18 14.75 6.18
N THR A 141 -22.29 13.45 5.83
CA THR A 141 -21.15 12.53 5.84
C THR A 141 -20.54 12.36 4.46
N MET A 142 -21.37 12.13 3.46
CA MET A 142 -20.99 11.94 2.06
C MET A 142 -22.08 12.42 1.12
N ASP A 143 -21.70 12.78 -0.10
CA ASP A 143 -22.61 12.99 -1.20
C ASP A 143 -22.54 11.81 -2.21
N GLN A 144 -23.53 11.73 -3.09
CA GLN A 144 -23.62 10.62 -4.05
C GLN A 144 -22.42 10.61 -5.02
N GLU A 145 -21.92 11.78 -5.40
CA GLU A 145 -20.76 11.89 -6.29
C GLU A 145 -19.50 11.28 -5.64
N LEU A 146 -19.32 11.49 -4.33
CA LEU A 146 -18.21 10.88 -3.59
C LEU A 146 -18.36 9.35 -3.52
N ILE A 147 -19.59 8.84 -3.33
CA ILE A 147 -19.86 7.40 -3.33
C ILE A 147 -19.50 6.79 -4.68
N ASP A 148 -19.92 7.40 -5.78
CA ASP A 148 -19.64 6.91 -7.13
C ASP A 148 -18.12 6.91 -7.43
N ASN A 149 -17.38 7.88 -6.92
CA ASN A 149 -15.92 7.91 -7.01
C ASN A 149 -15.26 6.84 -6.14
N ILE A 150 -15.78 6.59 -4.92
CA ILE A 150 -15.31 5.53 -4.04
C ILE A 150 -15.49 4.16 -4.69
N LEU A 151 -16.63 3.90 -5.32
CA LEU A 151 -16.91 2.61 -5.96
C LEU A 151 -16.03 2.33 -7.19
N LYS A 152 -15.47 3.37 -7.81
CA LYS A 152 -14.49 3.26 -8.89
C LYS A 152 -13.04 3.16 -8.39
N ALA A 153 -12.83 3.34 -7.09
CA ALA A 153 -11.51 3.37 -6.50
C ALA A 153 -10.84 2.00 -6.51
N GLU A 154 -9.57 1.97 -6.90
CA GLU A 154 -8.77 0.75 -6.90
C GLU A 154 -8.21 0.46 -5.49
N LYS A 155 -8.19 -0.82 -5.13
CA LYS A 155 -7.51 -1.29 -3.93
C LYS A 155 -5.99 -1.13 -4.10
N PHE A 156 -5.28 -0.90 -3.00
CA PHE A 156 -3.82 -0.68 -2.94
C PHE A 156 -3.34 0.64 -3.57
N LYS A 157 -4.25 1.55 -3.90
CA LYS A 157 -3.93 2.88 -4.43
C LYS A 157 -4.70 3.95 -3.67
N ILE A 158 -3.99 4.97 -3.21
CA ILE A 158 -4.61 6.16 -2.63
C ILE A 158 -4.87 7.15 -3.76
N GLN A 159 -6.15 7.45 -3.98
CA GLN A 159 -6.56 8.35 -5.05
C GLN A 159 -6.25 9.80 -4.71
N GLU A 160 -6.12 10.61 -5.76
CA GLU A 160 -6.02 12.06 -5.61
C GLU A 160 -7.22 12.62 -4.85
N PRO A 161 -7.04 13.77 -4.17
CA PRO A 161 -8.12 14.39 -3.41
C PRO A 161 -9.35 14.67 -4.27
N ILE A 162 -10.48 14.08 -3.88
CA ILE A 162 -11.78 14.22 -4.54
C ILE A 162 -12.49 15.45 -3.95
N LYS A 163 -12.95 16.36 -4.83
CA LYS A 163 -13.76 17.49 -4.40
C LYS A 163 -15.22 17.05 -4.21
N SER A 164 -15.84 17.49 -3.11
CA SER A 164 -17.25 17.33 -2.84
C SER A 164 -17.86 18.63 -2.30
N LYS A 165 -19.15 18.65 -2.06
CA LYS A 165 -19.83 19.79 -1.40
C LYS A 165 -19.34 20.02 0.03
N LEU A 166 -18.79 18.99 0.66
CA LEU A 166 -18.32 19.03 2.05
C LEU A 166 -16.82 19.40 2.19
N GLY A 167 -16.10 19.50 1.06
CA GLY A 167 -14.68 19.78 1.02
C GLY A 167 -13.90 18.83 0.13
N PHE A 168 -12.64 18.57 0.48
CA PHE A 168 -11.74 17.68 -0.27
C PHE A 168 -11.53 16.40 0.52
N HIS A 169 -11.69 15.28 -0.15
CA HIS A 169 -11.66 13.95 0.43
C HIS A 169 -10.49 13.14 -0.11
N ILE A 170 -9.69 12.58 0.79
CA ILE A 170 -8.67 11.57 0.46
C ILE A 170 -9.26 10.24 0.89
N VAL A 171 -9.40 9.33 -0.06
CA VAL A 171 -10.07 8.05 0.13
C VAL A 171 -9.07 6.90 0.03
N MET A 172 -9.20 5.94 0.93
CA MET A 172 -8.44 4.69 0.95
C MET A 172 -9.39 3.51 1.03
N VAL A 173 -9.34 2.63 0.04
CA VAL A 173 -10.09 1.37 0.03
C VAL A 173 -9.31 0.31 0.80
N CYS A 174 -9.79 -0.07 1.97
CA CYS A 174 -9.14 -1.09 2.80
C CYS A 174 -9.47 -2.50 2.32
N GLU A 175 -10.73 -2.76 2.03
CA GLU A 175 -11.23 -4.06 1.58
C GLU A 175 -12.29 -3.89 0.51
N SER A 176 -12.44 -4.91 -0.33
CA SER A 176 -13.46 -4.95 -1.38
C SER A 176 -14.06 -6.34 -1.42
N GLN A 177 -15.38 -6.41 -1.48
CA GLN A 177 -16.11 -7.67 -1.61
C GLN A 177 -17.36 -7.48 -2.48
N ILE A 178 -17.97 -8.60 -2.89
CA ILE A 178 -19.24 -8.58 -3.60
C ILE A 178 -20.32 -8.16 -2.60
N HIS A 179 -21.11 -7.16 -2.97
CA HIS A 179 -22.25 -6.74 -2.15
C HIS A 179 -23.35 -7.81 -2.20
N ILE A 180 -23.70 -8.34 -1.03
CA ILE A 180 -24.84 -9.23 -0.84
C ILE A 180 -25.90 -8.40 -0.13
N PRO A 181 -27.04 -8.08 -0.81
CA PRO A 181 -28.13 -7.35 -0.16
C PRO A 181 -28.56 -8.10 1.10
N ARG A 182 -28.44 -7.48 2.24
CA ARG A 182 -28.98 -8.02 3.48
C ARG A 182 -30.50 -7.90 3.37
N GLU A 183 -31.21 -9.01 3.38
CA GLU A 183 -32.65 -9.00 3.51
C GLU A 183 -32.99 -8.18 4.75
N LYS A 184 -33.83 -7.16 4.57
CA LYS A 184 -34.34 -6.40 5.71
C LYS A 184 -35.12 -7.41 6.53
N PHE A 185 -34.61 -7.82 7.67
CA PHE A 185 -35.39 -8.60 8.63
C PHE A 185 -36.58 -7.73 9.00
N VAL A 186 -37.72 -8.01 8.38
CA VAL A 186 -39.01 -7.49 8.83
C VAL A 186 -39.25 -8.19 10.16
N VAL A 187 -39.02 -7.48 11.26
CA VAL A 187 -39.47 -7.91 12.56
C VAL A 187 -40.98 -7.84 12.48
N GLU A 188 -41.63 -8.98 12.21
CA GLU A 188 -43.06 -9.10 12.39
C GLU A 188 -43.33 -8.84 13.88
N GLU A 189 -43.81 -7.63 14.18
CA GLU A 189 -44.37 -7.36 15.49
C GLU A 189 -45.53 -8.33 15.70
N LYS A 190 -45.31 -9.33 16.56
CA LYS A 190 -46.40 -10.20 17.00
C LYS A 190 -47.49 -9.32 17.61
N PRO A 191 -48.75 -9.44 17.16
CA PRO A 191 -49.81 -8.69 17.78
C PRO A 191 -49.88 -9.02 19.27
N PRO A 192 -50.23 -8.04 20.13
CA PRO A 192 -50.30 -8.26 21.55
C PRO A 192 -51.33 -9.37 21.81
N LEU A 193 -50.90 -10.36 22.58
CA LEU A 193 -51.79 -11.39 23.12
C LEU A 193 -52.70 -10.72 24.14
N PHE A 194 -53.99 -10.57 23.77
CA PHE A 194 -55.02 -10.20 24.72
C PHE A 194 -55.44 -11.41 25.56
#